data_07635f3807edc0bf27d40de07d041e2a
#
_entry.id   07635f3807edc0bf27d40de07d041e2a
#
_cell.length_a   1.000
_cell.length_b   1.000
_cell.length_c   1.000
_cell.angle_alpha   90.00
_cell.angle_beta   90.00
_cell.angle_gamma   90.00
#
_symmetry.space_group_name_H-M   'P 1'
#
loop_
_entity.id
_entity.type
_entity.pdbx_description
1 polymer ?
#
loop_
_entity_poly.entity_id
_entity_poly.type
_entity_poly.pdbx_seq_one_letter_code
_entity_poly.pdbx_strand_id
1 'polypeptide(L)'
;PTSAHRDGAADDHIAADRHGLRRRGGHADAQAAIAAANAAWAGWRKTTAKQRAIIMRKWYDLLMANQADLARIMTAEQGKPYAEAMGEVAYGASFVEWFAEEAKRVNGETLPTFDNNRRLLVLREPIGVCAAITPWNFPLAMITRKVAPALAAGCPVIIKPAELTPLTALAAAELAMRA
;
A
#
# COMPACT_ATOMS: atom_id res chain seq x y z
N PRO A 1 23.22 -41.42 -12.54
CA PRO A 1 22.39 -40.48 -13.23
C PRO A 1 22.15 -39.31 -12.27
N THR A 2 22.94 -38.29 -12.50
CA THR A 2 22.94 -37.04 -11.73
C THR A 2 21.82 -36.15 -12.24
N SER A 3 20.89 -35.84 -11.36
CA SER A 3 19.87 -34.83 -11.62
C SER A 3 20.53 -33.45 -11.67
N ALA A 4 20.59 -32.85 -12.85
CA ALA A 4 21.03 -31.51 -13.03
C ALA A 4 19.98 -30.56 -12.38
N HIS A 5 20.41 -29.89 -11.31
CA HIS A 5 19.74 -28.69 -10.85
C HIS A 5 19.78 -27.66 -12.00
N ARG A 6 18.66 -27.39 -12.59
CA ARG A 6 18.51 -26.20 -13.45
C ARG A 6 18.42 -25.02 -12.51
N ASP A 7 19.52 -24.30 -12.40
CA ASP A 7 19.49 -22.92 -11.93
C ASP A 7 18.63 -22.14 -12.91
N GLY A 8 17.38 -21.91 -12.51
CA GLY A 8 16.46 -21.07 -13.26
C GLY A 8 16.97 -19.65 -13.18
N ALA A 9 17.69 -19.21 -14.21
CA ALA A 9 17.77 -17.79 -14.52
C ALA A 9 16.32 -17.29 -14.54
N ALA A 10 16.02 -16.32 -13.68
CA ALA A 10 14.72 -15.68 -13.67
C ALA A 10 14.56 -15.02 -15.03
N ASP A 11 13.80 -15.67 -15.89
CA ASP A 11 13.43 -15.12 -17.19
C ASP A 11 12.69 -13.82 -16.94
N ASP A 12 13.33 -12.69 -17.27
CA ASP A 12 12.73 -11.37 -17.38
C ASP A 12 11.76 -11.36 -18.58
N HIS A 13 10.73 -12.18 -18.50
CA HIS A 13 9.69 -12.21 -19.52
C HIS A 13 8.78 -11.00 -19.31
N ILE A 14 8.96 -10.00 -20.16
CA ILE A 14 7.90 -9.03 -20.47
C ILE A 14 6.77 -9.86 -21.07
N ALA A 15 5.76 -10.19 -20.27
CA ALA A 15 4.54 -10.73 -20.82
C ALA A 15 3.87 -9.61 -21.63
N ALA A 16 4.04 -9.63 -22.95
CA ALA A 16 3.25 -8.83 -23.86
C ALA A 16 1.80 -9.29 -23.75
N ASP A 17 1.05 -8.68 -22.84
CA ASP A 17 -0.40 -8.75 -22.84
C ASP A 17 -0.96 -7.77 -23.88
N ARG A 18 -2.29 -7.73 -24.01
CA ARG A 18 -3.00 -6.87 -24.97
C ARG A 18 -2.61 -5.39 -24.93
N HIS A 19 -1.82 -4.96 -23.92
CA HIS A 19 -1.40 -3.59 -23.68
C HIS A 19 0.12 -3.38 -23.65
N GLY A 20 0.92 -4.45 -23.76
CA GLY A 20 2.38 -4.37 -23.87
C GLY A 20 3.14 -3.78 -22.67
N LEU A 21 2.48 -3.62 -21.51
CA LEU A 21 2.99 -2.82 -20.39
C LEU A 21 3.28 -3.62 -19.11
N ARG A 22 3.11 -4.96 -19.11
CA ARG A 22 3.26 -5.76 -17.88
C ARG A 22 4.64 -6.40 -17.78
N ARG A 23 5.48 -5.87 -16.90
CA ARG A 23 6.69 -6.53 -16.46
C ARG A 23 6.43 -7.24 -15.11
N ARG A 24 6.76 -8.51 -14.99
CA ARG A 24 6.78 -9.20 -13.69
C ARG A 24 8.01 -8.76 -12.92
N GLY A 25 7.80 -8.26 -11.71
CA GLY A 25 8.89 -7.96 -10.78
C GLY A 25 9.58 -9.25 -10.33
N GLY A 26 10.91 -9.29 -10.46
CA GLY A 26 11.75 -10.38 -10.02
C GLY A 26 12.27 -10.19 -8.58
N HIS A 27 13.15 -11.11 -8.15
CA HIS A 27 13.79 -11.05 -6.84
C HIS A 27 14.56 -9.75 -6.61
N ALA A 28 15.27 -9.25 -7.63
CA ALA A 28 16.01 -8.00 -7.58
C ALA A 28 15.09 -6.78 -7.35
N ASP A 29 13.90 -6.76 -7.98
CA ASP A 29 12.94 -5.68 -7.79
C ASP A 29 12.37 -5.70 -6.35
N ALA A 30 12.12 -6.89 -5.80
CA ALA A 30 11.70 -7.03 -4.41
C ALA A 30 12.77 -6.54 -3.43
N GLN A 31 14.04 -6.89 -3.67
CA GLN A 31 15.16 -6.39 -2.85
C GLN A 31 15.31 -4.87 -2.94
N ALA A 32 15.20 -4.29 -4.14
CA ALA A 32 15.25 -2.86 -4.34
C ALA A 32 14.10 -2.14 -3.61
N ALA A 33 12.88 -2.68 -3.67
CA ALA A 33 11.71 -2.13 -2.97
C ALA A 33 11.90 -2.19 -1.44
N ILE A 34 12.46 -3.29 -0.90
CA ILE A 34 12.78 -3.41 0.52
C ILE A 34 13.82 -2.37 0.93
N ALA A 35 14.89 -2.22 0.15
CA ALA A 35 15.94 -1.26 0.43
C ALA A 35 15.40 0.18 0.42
N ALA A 36 14.59 0.54 -0.56
CA ALA A 36 13.95 1.85 -0.66
C ALA A 36 13.01 2.13 0.53
N ALA A 37 12.19 1.15 0.91
CA ALA A 37 11.28 1.28 2.05
C ALA A 37 12.04 1.43 3.37
N ASN A 38 13.13 0.68 3.58
CA ASN A 38 14.00 0.82 4.75
C ASN A 38 14.68 2.19 4.81
N ALA A 39 15.15 2.70 3.67
CA ALA A 39 15.74 4.03 3.60
C ALA A 39 14.73 5.14 3.96
N ALA A 40 13.49 4.99 3.50
CA ALA A 40 12.42 5.95 3.79
C ALA A 40 11.92 5.89 5.25
N TRP A 41 12.07 4.75 5.91
CA TRP A 41 11.48 4.52 7.24
C TRP A 41 11.98 5.51 8.30
N ALA A 42 13.28 5.80 8.34
CA ALA A 42 13.86 6.70 9.33
C ALA A 42 13.24 8.12 9.31
N GLY A 43 12.87 8.60 8.11
CA GLY A 43 12.15 9.86 7.93
C GLY A 43 10.66 9.73 8.26
N TRP A 44 9.99 8.71 7.70
CA TRP A 44 8.55 8.54 7.85
C TRP A 44 8.12 8.31 9.30
N ARG A 45 8.81 7.47 10.06
CA ARG A 45 8.50 7.21 11.48
C ARG A 45 8.59 8.44 12.38
N LYS A 46 9.39 9.44 11.98
CA LYS A 46 9.57 10.70 12.73
C LYS A 46 8.48 11.73 12.43
N THR A 47 7.68 11.52 11.38
CA THR A 47 6.57 12.43 11.06
C THR A 47 5.52 12.38 12.16
N THR A 48 4.93 13.53 12.46
CA THR A 48 3.81 13.58 13.41
C THR A 48 2.55 12.93 12.82
N ALA A 49 1.66 12.47 13.68
CA ALA A 49 0.34 11.99 13.27
C ALA A 49 -0.42 12.99 12.38
N LYS A 50 -0.31 14.29 12.71
CA LYS A 50 -0.91 15.37 11.92
C LYS A 50 -0.32 15.46 10.50
N GLN A 51 1.00 15.35 10.36
CA GLN A 51 1.65 15.38 9.04
C GLN A 51 1.22 14.19 8.18
N ARG A 52 1.19 12.97 8.75
CA ARG A 52 0.70 11.78 8.05
C ARG A 52 -0.76 11.94 7.63
N ALA A 53 -1.61 12.41 8.53
CA ALA A 53 -3.02 12.67 8.24
C ALA A 53 -3.20 13.65 7.06
N ILE A 54 -2.42 14.73 6.99
CA ILE A 54 -2.47 15.71 5.90
C ILE A 54 -2.08 15.07 4.57
N ILE A 55 -0.97 14.31 4.53
CA ILE A 55 -0.51 13.61 3.31
C ILE A 55 -1.57 12.60 2.85
N MET A 56 -2.09 11.79 3.76
CA MET A 56 -3.11 10.80 3.44
C MET A 56 -4.41 11.45 2.97
N ARG A 57 -4.83 12.57 3.56
CA ARG A 57 -6.00 13.31 3.09
C ARG A 57 -5.82 13.83 1.68
N LYS A 58 -4.64 14.38 1.37
CA LYS A 58 -4.32 14.80 0.01
C LYS A 58 -4.33 13.62 -0.98
N TRP A 59 -3.86 12.45 -0.58
CA TRP A 59 -3.95 11.24 -1.39
C TRP A 59 -5.40 10.84 -1.65
N TYR A 60 -6.25 10.85 -0.64
CA TYR A 60 -7.70 10.65 -0.80
C TYR A 60 -8.31 11.62 -1.81
N ASP A 61 -8.03 12.91 -1.67
CA ASP A 61 -8.54 13.94 -2.58
C ASP A 61 -8.10 13.70 -4.02
N LEU A 62 -6.84 13.28 -4.24
CA LEU A 62 -6.30 12.91 -5.54
C LEU A 62 -6.97 11.65 -6.11
N LEU A 63 -7.23 10.62 -5.30
CA LEU A 63 -7.96 9.43 -5.74
C LEU A 63 -9.36 9.79 -6.21
N MET A 64 -10.09 10.62 -5.46
CA MET A 64 -11.45 11.05 -5.81
C MET A 64 -11.47 11.98 -7.02
N ALA A 65 -10.50 12.88 -7.16
CA ALA A 65 -10.39 13.75 -8.33
C ALA A 65 -10.09 12.97 -9.62
N ASN A 66 -9.44 11.79 -9.52
CA ASN A 66 -9.11 10.93 -10.66
C ASN A 66 -10.00 9.68 -10.74
N GLN A 67 -11.16 9.68 -10.04
CA GLN A 67 -12.04 8.52 -9.93
C GLN A 67 -12.42 7.93 -11.28
N ALA A 68 -12.80 8.76 -12.24
CA ALA A 68 -13.22 8.32 -13.57
C ALA A 68 -12.10 7.62 -14.35
N ASP A 69 -10.88 8.14 -14.25
CA ASP A 69 -9.73 7.57 -14.97
C ASP A 69 -9.26 6.28 -14.31
N LEU A 70 -9.22 6.22 -12.99
CA LEU A 70 -8.94 4.99 -12.25
C LEU A 70 -9.97 3.90 -12.56
N ALA A 71 -11.25 4.25 -12.65
CA ALA A 71 -12.31 3.31 -13.02
C ALA A 71 -12.15 2.81 -14.46
N ARG A 72 -11.75 3.66 -15.42
CA ARG A 72 -11.46 3.24 -16.81
C ARG A 72 -10.29 2.27 -16.86
N ILE A 73 -9.20 2.56 -16.14
CA ILE A 73 -8.04 1.67 -16.03
C ILE A 73 -8.48 0.32 -15.46
N MET A 74 -9.24 0.33 -14.36
CA MET A 74 -9.74 -0.89 -13.70
C MET A 74 -10.64 -1.71 -14.62
N THR A 75 -11.56 -1.09 -15.34
CA THR A 75 -12.40 -1.76 -16.32
C THR A 75 -11.57 -2.38 -17.46
N ALA A 76 -10.56 -1.65 -17.94
CA ALA A 76 -9.71 -2.12 -19.02
C ALA A 76 -8.83 -3.32 -18.61
N GLU A 77 -8.28 -3.33 -17.40
CA GLU A 77 -7.37 -4.39 -16.97
C GLU A 77 -8.09 -5.62 -16.36
N GLN A 78 -9.22 -5.41 -15.66
CA GLN A 78 -9.90 -6.46 -14.92
C GLN A 78 -11.19 -6.93 -15.61
N GLY A 79 -11.82 -6.07 -16.40
CA GLY A 79 -13.14 -6.34 -17.00
C GLY A 79 -14.33 -6.00 -16.09
N LYS A 80 -14.12 -5.35 -14.96
CA LYS A 80 -15.20 -4.90 -14.07
C LYS A 80 -16.07 -3.86 -14.78
N PRO A 81 -17.41 -3.93 -14.70
CA PRO A 81 -18.29 -2.89 -15.22
C PRO A 81 -17.92 -1.51 -14.69
N TYR A 82 -17.92 -0.48 -15.56
CA TYR A 82 -17.46 0.85 -15.22
C TYR A 82 -18.15 1.45 -13.98
N ALA A 83 -19.46 1.25 -13.85
CA ALA A 83 -20.21 1.73 -12.69
C ALA A 83 -19.73 1.08 -11.37
N GLU A 84 -19.42 -0.22 -11.41
CA GLU A 84 -18.86 -0.93 -10.26
C GLU A 84 -17.43 -0.49 -9.97
N ALA A 85 -16.62 -0.24 -11.02
CA ALA A 85 -15.26 0.28 -10.88
C ALA A 85 -15.27 1.68 -10.25
N MET A 86 -16.20 2.55 -10.64
CA MET A 86 -16.42 3.85 -9.98
C MET A 86 -16.74 3.68 -8.50
N GLY A 87 -17.61 2.74 -8.15
CA GLY A 87 -17.93 2.39 -6.77
C GLY A 87 -16.72 1.88 -5.99
N GLU A 88 -15.90 1.03 -6.63
CA GLU A 88 -14.68 0.54 -5.99
C GLU A 88 -13.65 1.63 -5.72
N VAL A 89 -13.50 2.60 -6.62
CA VAL A 89 -12.56 3.72 -6.38
C VAL A 89 -13.00 4.51 -5.15
N ALA A 90 -14.29 4.84 -5.03
CA ALA A 90 -14.80 5.53 -3.84
C ALA A 90 -14.62 4.69 -2.57
N TYR A 91 -14.91 3.39 -2.64
CA TYR A 91 -14.71 2.45 -1.53
C TYR A 91 -13.23 2.33 -1.15
N GLY A 92 -12.33 2.20 -2.11
CA GLY A 92 -10.89 2.15 -1.87
C GLY A 92 -10.35 3.44 -1.27
N ALA A 93 -10.82 4.60 -1.76
CA ALA A 93 -10.45 5.90 -1.23
C ALA A 93 -10.93 6.10 0.21
N SER A 94 -12.10 5.58 0.58
CA SER A 94 -12.63 5.72 1.94
C SER A 94 -11.73 5.11 3.02
N PHE A 95 -10.96 4.06 2.72
CA PHE A 95 -9.95 3.56 3.65
C PHE A 95 -8.84 4.57 3.90
N VAL A 96 -8.41 5.29 2.86
CA VAL A 96 -7.38 6.32 3.01
C VAL A 96 -7.89 7.47 3.87
N GLU A 97 -9.12 7.91 3.62
CA GLU A 97 -9.78 8.93 4.44
C GLU A 97 -9.91 8.49 5.90
N TRP A 98 -10.48 7.30 6.14
CA TRP A 98 -10.66 6.76 7.49
C TRP A 98 -9.35 6.71 8.27
N PHE A 99 -8.31 6.13 7.67
CA PHE A 99 -7.03 5.98 8.35
C PHE A 99 -6.23 7.29 8.43
N ALA A 100 -6.50 8.29 7.60
CA ALA A 100 -5.99 9.65 7.81
C ALA A 100 -6.51 10.24 9.13
N GLU A 101 -7.79 9.98 9.47
CA GLU A 101 -8.34 10.39 10.75
C GLU A 101 -7.81 9.54 11.92
N GLU A 102 -7.73 8.22 11.73
CA GLU A 102 -7.23 7.28 12.75
C GLU A 102 -5.73 7.46 13.03
N ALA A 103 -4.95 8.01 12.09
CA ALA A 103 -3.54 8.34 12.33
C ALA A 103 -3.34 9.20 13.60
N LYS A 104 -4.32 10.04 13.93
CA LYS A 104 -4.31 10.93 15.10
C LYS A 104 -4.75 10.25 16.40
N ARG A 105 -5.19 8.98 16.34
CA ARG A 105 -5.70 8.18 17.47
C ARG A 105 -4.83 6.99 17.82
N VAL A 106 -3.58 6.95 17.37
CA VAL A 106 -2.59 5.94 17.77
C VAL A 106 -2.13 6.29 19.19
N ASN A 107 -3.03 6.10 20.14
CA ASN A 107 -2.81 6.43 21.54
C ASN A 107 -2.08 5.28 22.25
N GLY A 108 -1.31 5.63 23.29
CA GLY A 108 -0.82 4.68 24.27
C GLY A 108 -1.87 4.43 25.37
N GLU A 109 -1.46 3.69 26.36
CA GLU A 109 -2.31 3.34 27.50
C GLU A 109 -1.54 3.53 28.82
N THR A 110 -2.26 3.90 29.88
CA THR A 110 -1.76 3.87 31.24
C THR A 110 -2.43 2.69 31.92
N LEU A 111 -1.64 1.74 32.42
CA LEU A 111 -2.17 0.55 33.06
C LEU A 111 -2.06 0.65 34.58
N PRO A 112 -3.03 0.11 35.34
CA PRO A 112 -2.91 -0.02 36.79
C PRO A 112 -1.77 -0.98 37.14
N THR A 113 -1.10 -0.68 38.27
CA THR A 113 -0.01 -1.50 38.77
C THR A 113 -0.46 -2.24 40.05
N PHE A 114 0.26 -3.28 40.42
CA PHE A 114 0.03 -4.03 41.66
C PHE A 114 0.67 -3.38 42.90
N ASP A 115 1.46 -2.32 42.73
CA ASP A 115 2.06 -1.52 43.78
C ASP A 115 1.97 -0.01 43.50
N ASN A 116 2.16 0.81 44.51
CA ASN A 116 2.05 2.27 44.43
C ASN A 116 3.35 2.98 43.94
N ASN A 117 4.42 2.22 43.79
CA ASN A 117 5.76 2.77 43.50
C ASN A 117 6.08 2.84 42.00
N ARG A 118 5.15 2.43 41.12
CA ARG A 118 5.32 2.33 39.68
C ARG A 118 4.15 2.93 38.93
N ARG A 119 4.45 3.30 37.69
CA ARG A 119 3.45 3.59 36.68
C ARG A 119 3.80 2.82 35.42
N LEU A 120 2.81 2.17 34.81
CA LEU A 120 2.96 1.43 33.55
C LEU A 120 2.38 2.26 32.42
N LEU A 121 3.20 2.49 31.41
CA LEU A 121 2.85 3.19 30.18
C LEU A 121 3.06 2.24 29.01
N VAL A 122 2.06 2.10 28.16
CA VAL A 122 2.16 1.41 26.88
C VAL A 122 2.27 2.44 25.77
N LEU A 123 3.34 2.39 25.01
CA LEU A 123 3.53 3.24 23.83
C LEU A 123 3.31 2.40 22.58
N ARG A 124 2.68 2.99 21.57
CA ARG A 124 2.51 2.37 20.25
C ARG A 124 3.50 3.00 19.29
N GLU A 125 4.34 2.18 18.70
CA GLU A 125 5.38 2.61 17.78
C GLU A 125 5.28 1.88 16.43
N PRO A 126 5.76 2.51 15.31
CA PRO A 126 5.85 1.83 14.01
C PRO A 126 6.76 0.60 14.09
N ILE A 127 6.29 -0.53 13.57
CA ILE A 127 7.02 -1.81 13.63
C ILE A 127 8.11 -1.94 12.54
N GLY A 128 8.13 -1.06 11.53
CA GLY A 128 9.07 -1.13 10.41
C GLY A 128 8.37 -1.19 9.06
N VAL A 129 9.06 -1.74 8.07
CA VAL A 129 8.55 -1.92 6.71
C VAL A 129 7.49 -3.01 6.68
N CYS A 130 6.32 -2.69 6.11
CA CYS A 130 5.23 -3.62 5.88
C CYS A 130 5.17 -4.07 4.42
N ALA A 131 4.57 -5.22 4.16
CA ALA A 131 4.30 -5.71 2.82
C ALA A 131 2.80 -5.95 2.61
N ALA A 132 2.28 -5.49 1.48
CA ALA A 132 0.91 -5.72 1.05
C ALA A 132 0.90 -6.53 -0.24
N ILE A 133 0.56 -7.82 -0.14
CA ILE A 133 0.35 -8.71 -1.27
C ILE A 133 -1.16 -8.81 -1.49
N THR A 134 -1.63 -8.45 -2.68
CA THR A 134 -3.06 -8.25 -2.93
C THR A 134 -3.60 -9.08 -4.09
N PRO A 135 -4.85 -9.56 -4.00
CA PRO A 135 -5.52 -10.26 -5.09
C PRO A 135 -6.03 -9.30 -6.17
N TRP A 136 -6.53 -9.86 -7.26
CA TRP A 136 -6.98 -9.15 -8.46
C TRP A 136 -8.42 -8.64 -8.41
N ASN A 137 -9.26 -9.18 -7.52
CA ASN A 137 -10.72 -8.97 -7.56
C ASN A 137 -11.18 -7.57 -7.13
N PHE A 138 -10.37 -6.87 -6.31
CA PHE A 138 -10.54 -5.45 -5.97
C PHE A 138 -9.19 -4.75 -6.08
N PRO A 139 -8.76 -4.36 -7.30
CA PRO A 139 -7.41 -3.88 -7.58
C PRO A 139 -6.98 -2.64 -6.78
N LEU A 140 -7.91 -1.78 -6.41
CA LEU A 140 -7.64 -0.61 -5.58
C LEU A 140 -7.94 -0.85 -4.10
N ALA A 141 -9.14 -1.31 -3.78
CA ALA A 141 -9.59 -1.40 -2.40
C ALA A 141 -8.77 -2.40 -1.56
N MET A 142 -8.28 -3.51 -2.14
CA MET A 142 -7.41 -4.45 -1.43
C MET A 142 -6.04 -3.87 -1.11
N ILE A 143 -5.60 -2.87 -1.85
CA ILE A 143 -4.35 -2.14 -1.59
C ILE A 143 -4.58 -1.11 -0.50
N THR A 144 -5.51 -0.18 -0.71
CA THR A 144 -5.71 0.96 0.19
C THR A 144 -6.07 0.54 1.60
N ARG A 145 -6.89 -0.50 1.78
CA ARG A 145 -7.25 -1.04 3.11
C ARG A 145 -6.08 -1.65 3.91
N LYS A 146 -4.95 -1.96 3.25
CA LYS A 146 -3.73 -2.46 3.89
C LYS A 146 -2.68 -1.35 4.02
N VAL A 147 -2.53 -0.55 2.98
CA VAL A 147 -1.52 0.51 2.91
C VAL A 147 -1.88 1.67 3.82
N ALA A 148 -3.14 2.08 3.84
CA ALA A 148 -3.56 3.24 4.62
C ALA A 148 -3.31 3.07 6.14
N PRO A 149 -3.71 1.96 6.81
CA PRO A 149 -3.41 1.78 8.23
C PRO A 149 -1.91 1.70 8.52
N ALA A 150 -1.11 1.08 7.64
CA ALA A 150 0.33 1.00 7.82
C ALA A 150 0.99 2.39 7.74
N LEU A 151 0.64 3.20 6.73
CA LEU A 151 1.11 4.57 6.62
C LEU A 151 0.67 5.43 7.80
N ALA A 152 -0.58 5.31 8.23
CA ALA A 152 -1.12 6.00 9.40
C ALA A 152 -0.32 5.70 10.67
N ALA A 153 0.07 4.44 10.86
CA ALA A 153 0.90 4.00 11.98
C ALA A 153 2.37 4.43 11.89
N GLY A 154 2.82 4.98 10.76
CA GLY A 154 4.21 5.40 10.53
C GLY A 154 5.10 4.30 9.93
N CYS A 155 4.51 3.28 9.30
CA CYS A 155 5.20 2.18 8.63
C CYS A 155 5.22 2.41 7.11
N PRO A 156 6.37 2.38 6.43
CA PRO A 156 6.43 2.30 4.98
C PRO A 156 5.86 0.97 4.49
N VAL A 157 5.34 0.95 3.26
CA VAL A 157 4.70 -0.25 2.72
C VAL A 157 5.24 -0.57 1.32
N ILE A 158 5.60 -1.83 1.12
CA ILE A 158 5.86 -2.38 -0.20
C ILE A 158 4.57 -3.02 -0.70
N ILE A 159 4.20 -2.72 -1.93
CA ILE A 159 3.00 -3.26 -2.56
C ILE A 159 3.40 -4.25 -3.65
N LYS A 160 2.92 -5.48 -3.55
CA LYS A 160 2.94 -6.45 -4.64
C LYS A 160 1.50 -6.65 -5.12
N PRO A 161 1.05 -5.92 -6.16
CA PRO A 161 -0.28 -6.10 -6.71
C PRO A 161 -0.40 -7.44 -7.43
N ALA A 162 -1.64 -7.86 -7.69
CA ALA A 162 -1.88 -9.03 -8.52
C ALA A 162 -1.33 -8.79 -9.94
N GLU A 163 -0.78 -9.83 -10.54
CA GLU A 163 -0.19 -9.78 -11.88
C GLU A 163 -1.21 -9.48 -12.97
N LEU A 164 -2.47 -9.83 -12.73
CA LEU A 164 -3.58 -9.59 -13.64
C LEU A 164 -4.09 -8.14 -13.62
N THR A 165 -3.85 -7.40 -12.53
CA THR A 165 -4.42 -6.05 -12.33
C THR A 165 -3.40 -5.09 -11.68
N PRO A 166 -2.23 -4.86 -12.32
CA PRO A 166 -1.21 -3.98 -11.74
C PRO A 166 -1.43 -2.51 -12.04
N LEU A 167 -2.17 -2.14 -13.11
CA LEU A 167 -2.19 -0.77 -13.60
C LEU A 167 -2.95 0.17 -12.66
N THR A 168 -4.08 -0.26 -12.11
CA THR A 168 -4.81 0.49 -11.09
C THR A 168 -3.95 0.74 -9.86
N ALA A 169 -3.16 -0.27 -9.44
CA ALA A 169 -2.23 -0.15 -8.32
C ALA A 169 -1.13 0.88 -8.58
N LEU A 170 -0.54 0.84 -9.78
CA LEU A 170 0.52 1.78 -10.19
C LEU A 170 -0.02 3.22 -10.28
N ALA A 171 -1.22 3.40 -10.84
CA ALA A 171 -1.88 4.70 -10.89
C ALA A 171 -2.17 5.26 -9.48
N ALA A 172 -2.65 4.42 -8.58
CA ALA A 172 -2.89 4.83 -7.19
C ALA A 172 -1.58 5.19 -6.45
N ALA A 173 -0.49 4.45 -6.71
CA ALA A 173 0.83 4.75 -6.15
C ALA A 173 1.38 6.07 -6.69
N GLU A 174 1.22 6.34 -7.99
CA GLU A 174 1.58 7.63 -8.59
C GLU A 174 0.85 8.80 -7.93
N LEU A 175 -0.44 8.65 -7.64
CA LEU A 175 -1.21 9.66 -6.92
C LEU A 175 -0.74 9.83 -5.46
N ALA A 176 -0.30 8.76 -4.82
CA ALA A 176 0.33 8.83 -3.49
C ALA A 176 1.65 9.59 -3.51
N MET A 177 2.45 9.45 -4.57
CA MET A 177 3.71 10.18 -4.74
C MET A 177 3.51 11.69 -4.92
N ARG A 178 2.36 12.11 -5.44
CA ARG A 178 1.98 13.53 -5.60
C ARG A 178 1.40 14.14 -4.32
N ALA A 179 1.05 13.33 -3.37
CA ALA A 179 0.47 13.77 -2.11
C ALA A 179 1.52 14.31 -1.14
#